data_6b8af25b43e431deead34a23b6094eb5
#
_entry.id   6b8af25b43e431deead34a23b6094eb5
#
_cell.length_a   1.000
_cell.length_b   1.000
_cell.length_c   1.000
_cell.angle_alpha   90.00
_cell.angle_beta   90.00
_cell.angle_gamma   90.00
#
_symmetry.space_group_name_H-M   'P 1'
#
loop_
_entity.id
_entity.type
_entity.pdbx_description
1 polymer ?
#
loop_
_entity_poly.entity_id
_entity_poly.type
_entity_poly.pdbx_seq_one_letter_code
_entity_poly.pdbx_strand_id
1 'polypeptide(L)'
;MAKIAIIEDDSAISQMYRIKFEAEGFEVETAENGKIGLELVKDWAPDIVLLDLMMPEMNGQEMLVALRKESWGKDVKVIILPNMGESEVPAGIKEMGIEAFILKANMTPRQVAALVKEHIG
;
A
#
# COMPACT_ATOMS: atom_id res chain seq x y z
N MET A 1 -17.38 6.65 -0.44
CA MET A 1 -16.24 6.46 -1.32
C MET A 1 -15.18 5.60 -0.63
N ALA A 2 -14.49 4.77 -1.42
CA ALA A 2 -13.44 3.95 -0.86
C ALA A 2 -12.22 4.81 -0.51
N LYS A 3 -11.53 4.43 0.55
CA LYS A 3 -10.34 5.13 1.04
C LYS A 3 -9.09 4.31 0.74
N ILE A 4 -8.10 4.95 0.13
CA ILE A 4 -6.82 4.31 -0.19
C ILE A 4 -5.70 5.03 0.53
N ALA A 5 -4.90 4.30 1.29
CA ALA A 5 -3.68 4.84 1.89
C ALA A 5 -2.49 4.41 1.02
N ILE A 6 -1.66 5.35 0.62
CA ILE A 6 -0.46 5.07 -0.17
C ILE A 6 0.76 5.32 0.71
N ILE A 7 1.50 4.27 0.99
CA ILE A 7 2.69 4.34 1.82
C ILE A 7 3.90 4.21 0.91
N GLU A 8 4.51 5.33 0.56
CA GLU A 8 5.55 5.42 -0.46
C GLU A 8 6.45 6.62 -0.18
N ASP A 9 7.77 6.41 -0.15
CA ASP A 9 8.72 7.48 0.14
C ASP A 9 9.00 8.40 -1.05
N ASP A 10 8.78 7.93 -2.28
CA ASP A 10 8.97 8.75 -3.47
C ASP A 10 7.74 9.62 -3.69
N SER A 11 7.88 10.92 -3.46
CA SER A 11 6.75 11.85 -3.57
C SER A 11 6.18 11.95 -4.98
N ALA A 12 7.02 11.81 -6.01
CA ALA A 12 6.55 11.84 -7.39
C ALA A 12 5.65 10.65 -7.68
N ILE A 13 6.05 9.47 -7.20
CA ILE A 13 5.25 8.25 -7.40
C ILE A 13 3.95 8.34 -6.60
N SER A 14 4.01 8.76 -5.33
CA SER A 14 2.81 8.83 -4.51
C SER A 14 1.82 9.86 -5.05
N GLN A 15 2.30 11.01 -5.57
CA GLN A 15 1.43 12.01 -6.18
C GLN A 15 0.78 11.51 -7.47
N MET A 16 1.53 10.76 -8.26
CA MET A 16 1.00 10.16 -9.48
C MET A 16 -0.19 9.25 -9.19
N TYR A 17 -0.03 8.36 -8.21
CA TYR A 17 -1.11 7.48 -7.80
C TYR A 17 -2.26 8.24 -7.16
N ARG A 18 -1.95 9.25 -6.36
CA ARG A 18 -2.98 10.06 -5.71
C ARG A 18 -3.89 10.73 -6.74
N ILE A 19 -3.28 11.38 -7.73
CA ILE A 19 -4.03 12.06 -8.79
C ILE A 19 -4.91 11.06 -9.53
N LYS A 20 -4.34 9.90 -9.87
CA LYS A 20 -5.08 8.89 -10.63
C LYS A 20 -6.24 8.31 -9.83
N PHE A 21 -6.01 7.98 -8.56
CA PHE A 21 -7.06 7.39 -7.74
C PHE A 21 -8.16 8.41 -7.41
N GLU A 22 -7.79 9.67 -7.16
CA GLU A 22 -8.80 10.70 -6.93
C GLU A 22 -9.65 10.92 -8.17
N ALA A 23 -9.06 10.84 -9.36
CA ALA A 23 -9.81 10.92 -10.61
C ALA A 23 -10.80 9.77 -10.78
N GLU A 24 -10.51 8.62 -10.16
CA GLU A 24 -11.40 7.45 -10.20
C GLU A 24 -12.46 7.48 -9.08
N GLY A 25 -12.46 8.51 -8.25
CA GLY A 25 -13.47 8.67 -7.20
C GLY A 25 -13.06 8.16 -5.83
N PHE A 26 -11.79 7.83 -5.63
CA PHE A 26 -11.31 7.38 -4.31
C PHE A 26 -10.88 8.57 -3.45
N GLU A 27 -10.99 8.40 -2.13
CA GLU A 27 -10.34 9.30 -1.19
C GLU A 27 -8.93 8.75 -0.94
N VAL A 28 -7.92 9.61 -1.02
CA VAL A 28 -6.52 9.17 -0.94
C VAL A 28 -5.77 9.97 0.11
N GLU A 29 -5.03 9.27 0.97
CA GLU A 29 -4.04 9.86 1.85
C GLU A 29 -2.71 9.17 1.62
N THR A 30 -1.61 9.89 1.87
CA THR A 30 -0.27 9.37 1.64
C THR A 30 0.58 9.47 2.89
N ALA A 31 1.55 8.56 3.02
CA ALA A 31 2.56 8.61 4.06
C ALA A 31 3.92 8.28 3.44
N GLU A 32 4.97 8.91 3.95
CA GLU A 32 6.30 8.79 3.33
C GLU A 32 7.17 7.68 3.92
N ASN A 33 6.72 7.05 5.00
CA ASN A 33 7.43 5.89 5.58
C ASN A 33 6.45 5.01 6.35
N GLY A 34 6.94 3.86 6.81
CA GLY A 34 6.10 2.90 7.50
C GLY A 34 5.58 3.38 8.85
N LYS A 35 6.36 4.20 9.55
CA LYS A 35 5.97 4.70 10.87
C LYS A 35 4.77 5.64 10.73
N ILE A 36 4.85 6.61 9.82
CA ILE A 36 3.75 7.52 9.54
C ILE A 36 2.58 6.76 8.94
N GLY A 37 2.87 5.79 8.08
CA GLY A 37 1.84 4.96 7.45
C GLY A 37 1.04 4.16 8.46
N LEU A 38 1.70 3.60 9.47
CA LEU A 38 1.03 2.82 10.50
C LEU A 38 0.04 3.69 11.29
N GLU A 39 0.45 4.92 11.65
CA GLU A 39 -0.42 5.86 12.33
C GLU A 39 -1.60 6.28 11.45
N LEU A 40 -1.33 6.50 10.15
CA LEU A 40 -2.36 6.86 9.19
C LEU A 40 -3.43 5.76 9.09
N VAL A 41 -3.01 4.52 8.97
CA VAL A 41 -3.94 3.39 8.87
C VAL A 41 -4.79 3.27 10.13
N LYS A 42 -4.15 3.44 11.29
CA LYS A 42 -4.86 3.37 12.58
C LYS A 42 -5.94 4.46 12.69
N ASP A 43 -5.57 5.69 12.36
CA ASP A 43 -6.45 6.84 12.60
C ASP A 43 -7.50 7.03 11.52
N TRP A 44 -7.17 6.69 10.29
CA TRP A 44 -8.06 6.96 9.15
C TRP A 44 -8.88 5.75 8.70
N ALA A 45 -8.43 4.54 9.04
CA ALA A 45 -9.09 3.28 8.71
C ALA A 45 -9.40 3.14 7.21
N PRO A 46 -8.36 3.15 6.34
CA PRO A 46 -8.58 3.01 4.91
C PRO A 46 -9.13 1.64 4.53
N ASP A 47 -9.78 1.56 3.38
CA ASP A 47 -10.29 0.30 2.86
C ASP A 47 -9.18 -0.58 2.31
N ILE A 48 -8.10 0.03 1.81
CA ILE A 48 -6.96 -0.69 1.27
C ILE A 48 -5.69 0.16 1.42
N VAL A 49 -4.55 -0.52 1.56
CA VAL A 49 -3.24 0.12 1.68
C VAL A 49 -2.37 -0.33 0.51
N LEU A 50 -1.78 0.63 -0.20
CA LEU A 50 -0.71 0.35 -1.16
C LEU A 50 0.60 0.60 -0.45
N LEU A 51 1.43 -0.41 -0.32
CA LEU A 51 2.61 -0.38 0.52
C LEU A 51 3.88 -0.66 -0.26
N ASP A 52 4.79 0.34 -0.25
CA ASP A 52 6.13 0.16 -0.80
C ASP A 52 7.00 -0.55 0.23
N LEU A 53 7.83 -1.49 -0.22
CA LEU A 53 8.72 -2.20 0.68
C LEU A 53 10.01 -1.45 0.98
N MET A 54 10.44 -0.57 0.07
CA MET A 54 11.73 0.13 0.19
C MET A 54 11.53 1.56 0.66
N MET A 55 11.57 1.76 1.97
CA MET A 55 11.38 3.08 2.57
C MET A 55 12.35 3.31 3.71
N PRO A 56 12.71 4.59 4.00
CA PRO A 56 13.57 4.90 5.15
C PRO A 56 12.81 4.72 6.46
N GLU A 57 13.53 4.70 7.55
CA GLU A 57 13.05 4.54 8.93
C GLU A 57 12.37 3.21 9.18
N MET A 58 11.09 3.07 8.83
CA MET A 58 10.38 1.80 8.92
C MET A 58 9.99 1.39 7.50
N ASN A 59 10.59 0.32 6.98
CA ASN A 59 10.27 -0.18 5.63
C ASN A 59 8.93 -0.89 5.61
N GLY A 60 8.49 -1.27 4.40
CA GLY A 60 7.17 -1.89 4.23
C GLY A 60 7.02 -3.21 4.96
N GLN A 61 8.07 -4.03 5.00
CA GLN A 61 8.02 -5.31 5.71
C GLN A 61 7.82 -5.08 7.21
N GLU A 62 8.58 -4.15 7.77
CA GLU A 62 8.47 -3.81 9.20
C GLU A 62 7.10 -3.25 9.53
N MET A 63 6.56 -2.39 8.67
CA MET A 63 5.23 -1.85 8.85
C MET A 63 4.16 -2.95 8.81
N LEU A 64 4.29 -3.87 7.86
CA LEU A 64 3.32 -4.95 7.70
C LEU A 64 3.32 -5.86 8.92
N VAL A 65 4.50 -6.19 9.46
CA VAL A 65 4.61 -6.99 10.68
C VAL A 65 3.91 -6.28 11.85
N ALA A 66 4.19 -4.98 12.02
CA ALA A 66 3.57 -4.20 13.09
C ALA A 66 2.06 -4.10 12.92
N LEU A 67 1.60 -3.90 11.67
CA LEU A 67 0.18 -3.80 11.34
C LEU A 67 -0.57 -5.08 11.73
N ARG A 68 -0.02 -6.22 11.38
CA ARG A 68 -0.69 -7.51 11.60
C ARG A 68 -0.75 -7.89 13.09
N LYS A 69 0.06 -7.26 13.94
CA LYS A 69 0.02 -7.49 15.38
C LYS A 69 -1.11 -6.72 16.08
N GLU A 70 -1.64 -5.71 15.41
CA GLU A 70 -2.68 -4.86 15.99
C GLU A 70 -4.07 -5.42 15.66
N SER A 71 -4.99 -5.34 16.62
CA SER A 71 -6.36 -5.81 16.40
C SER A 71 -7.05 -5.06 15.26
N TRP A 72 -6.75 -3.76 15.14
CA TRP A 72 -7.33 -2.92 14.08
C TRP A 72 -6.64 -3.12 12.73
N GLY A 73 -5.49 -3.79 12.71
CA GLY A 73 -4.71 -4.00 11.48
C GLY A 73 -4.72 -5.42 10.95
N LYS A 74 -5.34 -6.35 11.64
CA LYS A 74 -5.29 -7.77 11.25
C LYS A 74 -5.92 -8.03 9.88
N ASP A 75 -7.00 -7.34 9.57
CA ASP A 75 -7.78 -7.59 8.37
C ASP A 75 -7.67 -6.48 7.33
N VAL A 76 -6.80 -5.51 7.54
CA VAL A 76 -6.59 -4.43 6.58
C VAL A 76 -6.06 -5.03 5.28
N LYS A 77 -6.69 -4.67 4.17
CA LYS A 77 -6.25 -5.14 2.85
C LYS A 77 -4.99 -4.42 2.43
N VAL A 78 -3.98 -5.16 2.01
CA VAL A 78 -2.68 -4.60 1.61
C VAL A 78 -2.28 -5.13 0.25
N ILE A 79 -1.87 -4.22 -0.62
CA ILE A 79 -1.25 -4.55 -1.91
C ILE A 79 0.18 -4.05 -1.87
N ILE A 80 1.12 -4.91 -2.19
CA ILE A 80 2.55 -4.60 -2.13
C ILE A 80 3.02 -3.98 -3.44
N LEU A 81 3.79 -2.89 -3.35
CA LEU A 81 4.38 -2.18 -4.49
C LEU A 81 5.90 -2.29 -4.44
N PRO A 82 6.50 -3.45 -4.71
CA PRO A 82 7.95 -3.54 -4.68
C PRO A 82 8.59 -2.87 -5.90
N ASN A 83 9.78 -2.29 -5.70
CA ASN A 83 10.58 -1.75 -6.80
C ASN A 83 11.36 -2.83 -7.53
N MET A 84 11.21 -4.06 -7.13
CA MET A 84 12.01 -5.20 -7.58
C MET A 84 11.08 -6.31 -8.06
N GLY A 85 11.62 -7.32 -8.69
CA GLY A 85 10.85 -8.47 -9.12
C GLY A 85 10.29 -9.25 -7.91
N GLU A 86 9.23 -10.01 -8.15
CA GLU A 86 8.59 -10.78 -7.10
C GLU A 86 9.56 -11.73 -6.40
N SER A 87 10.53 -12.29 -7.14
CA SER A 87 11.53 -13.19 -6.58
C SER A 87 12.42 -12.53 -5.52
N GLU A 88 12.48 -11.20 -5.52
CA GLU A 88 13.29 -10.44 -4.57
C GLU A 88 12.49 -9.97 -3.34
N VAL A 89 11.23 -10.32 -3.27
CA VAL A 89 10.39 -9.97 -2.13
C VAL A 89 10.85 -10.77 -0.91
N PRO A 90 11.04 -10.14 0.26
CA PRO A 90 11.50 -10.86 1.45
C PRO A 90 10.58 -12.02 1.82
N ALA A 91 11.20 -13.10 2.33
CA ALA A 91 10.46 -14.27 2.78
C ALA A 91 9.50 -13.88 3.91
N GLY A 92 8.33 -14.48 3.92
CA GLY A 92 7.32 -14.22 4.95
C GLY A 92 6.31 -13.16 4.60
N ILE A 93 6.60 -12.28 3.63
CA ILE A 93 5.65 -11.25 3.22
C ILE A 93 4.37 -11.88 2.69
N LYS A 94 4.49 -12.91 1.88
CA LYS A 94 3.32 -13.57 1.27
C LYS A 94 2.41 -14.22 2.30
N GLU A 95 2.96 -14.65 3.42
CA GLU A 95 2.19 -15.29 4.48
C GLU A 95 1.46 -14.29 5.39
N MET A 96 1.66 -12.99 5.20
CA MET A 96 1.05 -11.95 6.03
C MET A 96 -0.32 -11.49 5.53
N GLY A 97 -0.93 -12.26 4.64
CA GLY A 97 -2.30 -11.99 4.21
C GLY A 97 -2.44 -10.79 3.29
N ILE A 98 -1.49 -10.62 2.37
CA ILE A 98 -1.57 -9.53 1.39
C ILE A 98 -2.50 -9.93 0.24
N GLU A 99 -3.12 -8.91 -0.40
CA GLU A 99 -4.04 -9.14 -1.51
C GLU A 99 -3.32 -9.37 -2.83
N ALA A 100 -2.25 -8.63 -3.10
CA ALA A 100 -1.55 -8.75 -4.38
C ALA A 100 -0.18 -8.10 -4.32
N PHE A 101 0.66 -8.43 -5.30
CA PHE A 101 1.91 -7.75 -5.58
C PHE A 101 1.77 -6.96 -6.87
N ILE A 102 2.31 -5.74 -6.87
CA ILE A 102 2.38 -4.93 -8.08
C ILE A 102 3.83 -4.60 -8.35
N LEU A 103 4.29 -4.89 -9.56
CA LEU A 103 5.62 -4.50 -10.01
C LEU A 103 5.49 -3.12 -10.65
N LYS A 104 6.04 -2.09 -10.02
CA LYS A 104 5.88 -0.70 -10.47
C LYS A 104 6.22 -0.50 -11.95
N ALA A 105 7.21 -1.23 -12.45
CA ALA A 105 7.63 -1.11 -13.84
C ALA A 105 6.67 -1.78 -14.83
N ASN A 106 5.81 -2.66 -14.36
CA ASN A 106 4.94 -3.48 -15.21
C ASN A 106 3.49 -3.02 -15.27
N MET A 107 3.09 -2.11 -14.39
CA MET A 107 1.69 -1.68 -14.33
C MET A 107 1.56 -0.17 -14.40
N THR A 108 0.61 0.28 -15.21
CA THR A 108 0.27 1.71 -15.27
C THR A 108 -0.61 2.05 -14.07
N PRO A 109 -0.69 3.33 -13.69
CA PRO A 109 -1.61 3.75 -12.62
C PRO A 109 -3.06 3.33 -12.86
N ARG A 110 -3.50 3.32 -14.14
CA ARG A 110 -4.85 2.86 -14.49
C ARG A 110 -5.04 1.38 -14.15
N GLN A 111 -4.03 0.55 -14.44
CA GLN A 111 -4.07 -0.87 -14.13
C GLN A 111 -4.08 -1.11 -12.63
N VAL A 112 -3.31 -0.32 -11.88
CA VAL A 112 -3.28 -0.41 -10.42
C VAL A 112 -4.66 -0.02 -9.85
N ALA A 113 -5.27 1.04 -10.38
CA ALA A 113 -6.60 1.45 -9.93
C ALA A 113 -7.64 0.38 -10.18
N ALA A 114 -7.57 -0.30 -11.33
CA ALA A 114 -8.48 -1.40 -11.65
C ALA A 114 -8.31 -2.56 -10.67
N LEU A 115 -7.05 -2.89 -10.34
CA LEU A 115 -6.75 -3.94 -9.38
C LEU A 115 -7.29 -3.60 -8.00
N VAL A 116 -7.14 -2.35 -7.57
CA VAL A 116 -7.66 -1.89 -6.30
C VAL A 116 -9.18 -2.05 -6.24
N LYS A 117 -9.88 -1.62 -7.29
CA LYS A 117 -11.34 -1.75 -7.36
C LYS A 117 -11.78 -3.21 -7.26
N GLU A 118 -11.04 -4.10 -7.90
CA GLU A 118 -11.32 -5.53 -7.88
C GLU A 118 -11.24 -6.09 -6.46
N HIS A 119 -10.29 -5.62 -5.65
CA HIS A 119 -10.06 -6.14 -4.31
C HIS A 119 -10.95 -5.52 -3.23
N ILE A 120 -11.48 -4.32 -3.44
CA ILE A 120 -12.37 -3.71 -2.46
C ILE A 120 -13.84 -3.77 -2.86
N GLY A 121 -14.10 -4.32 -4.00
CA GLY A 121 -15.41 -4.61 -4.43
C GLY A 121 -16.19 -3.59 -5.13
#